data_a50f49e0a73cc31352ce483e5b031cdb
#
_entry.id   a50f49e0a73cc31352ce483e5b031cdb
#
_cell.length_a   1.000
_cell.length_b   1.000
_cell.length_c   1.000
_cell.angle_alpha   90.00
_cell.angle_beta   90.00
_cell.angle_gamma   90.00
#
_symmetry.space_group_name_H-M   'P 1'
#
loop_
_entity.id
_entity.type
_entity.pdbx_description
1 polymer ?
#
loop_
_entity_poly.entity_id
_entity_poly.type
_entity_poly.pdbx_seq_one_letter_code
_entity_poly.pdbx_strand_id
1 'polypeptide(L)'
;MSEIKHKITNLLNGIENDEIQYDELKSIRDYILQNTVSKEDVFLFFDLLHFSNTSKILCDHNSNEWAFNISKLIEKYNFHLGQLLYQRAIRYKNKVAINIIDGDKKIEITYNKLWIDIIEIANALQSIEIDKKVIIGILSPNQYKSAALDLACLSFGFRIIPIPLNSTKDHFSYMLKEASITHLFLGGEKAVQLWNSIENNHKLNVIDVNNIR
;
A
#
# COMPACT_ATOMS: atom_id res chain seq x y z
N MET A 1 24.36 -16.82 -8.59
CA MET A 1 23.88 -15.69 -7.74
C MET A 1 24.69 -14.49 -8.18
N SER A 2 24.06 -13.34 -8.47
CA SER A 2 24.80 -12.14 -8.89
C SER A 2 25.69 -11.63 -7.75
N GLU A 3 26.83 -11.00 -8.07
CA GLU A 3 27.72 -10.43 -7.06
C GLU A 3 26.98 -9.41 -6.17
N ILE A 4 26.10 -8.62 -6.76
CA ILE A 4 25.32 -7.62 -6.04
C ILE A 4 24.34 -8.28 -5.07
N LYS A 5 23.69 -9.38 -5.46
CA LYS A 5 22.81 -10.14 -4.59
C LYS A 5 23.54 -10.68 -3.37
N HIS A 6 24.76 -11.18 -3.57
CA HIS A 6 25.58 -11.66 -2.48
C HIS A 6 25.92 -10.55 -1.49
N LYS A 7 26.33 -9.37 -1.99
CA LYS A 7 26.60 -8.18 -1.15
C LYS A 7 25.37 -7.78 -0.33
N ILE A 8 24.20 -7.64 -0.99
CA ILE A 8 22.96 -7.25 -0.31
C ILE A 8 22.57 -8.30 0.75
N THR A 9 22.67 -9.59 0.41
CA THR A 9 22.31 -10.67 1.34
C THR A 9 23.23 -10.69 2.56
N ASN A 10 24.51 -10.44 2.40
CA ASN A 10 25.46 -10.36 3.51
C ASN A 10 25.12 -9.20 4.45
N LEU A 11 24.77 -8.03 3.90
CA LEU A 11 24.33 -6.90 4.70
C LEU A 11 23.00 -7.20 5.42
N LEU A 12 22.05 -7.85 4.76
CA LEU A 12 20.78 -8.25 5.38
C LEU A 12 21.01 -9.22 6.56
N ASN A 13 21.98 -10.11 6.46
CA ASN A 13 22.34 -11.03 7.55
C ASN A 13 23.16 -10.35 8.67
N GLY A 14 23.88 -9.30 8.34
CA GLY A 14 24.69 -8.51 9.30
C GLY A 14 23.90 -7.43 10.05
N ILE A 15 22.66 -7.13 9.64
CA ILE A 15 21.84 -6.06 10.24
C ILE A 15 21.63 -6.22 11.76
N GLU A 16 21.52 -7.47 12.23
CA GLU A 16 21.35 -7.76 13.66
C GLU A 16 22.59 -7.39 14.50
N ASN A 17 23.75 -7.19 13.85
CA ASN A 17 25.03 -6.89 14.51
C ASN A 17 25.48 -5.42 14.38
N ASP A 18 24.62 -4.51 13.89
CA ASP A 18 24.92 -3.07 13.73
C ASP A 18 26.15 -2.72 12.83
N GLU A 19 26.56 -3.62 11.92
CA GLU A 19 27.79 -3.49 11.15
C GLU A 19 27.63 -2.80 9.78
N ILE A 20 26.44 -2.27 9.44
CA ILE A 20 26.22 -1.64 8.12
C ILE A 20 26.93 -0.30 8.04
N GLN A 21 27.76 -0.14 7.00
CA GLN A 21 28.47 1.10 6.71
C GLN A 21 27.77 1.91 5.59
N TYR A 22 27.75 3.23 5.73
CA TYR A 22 27.19 4.12 4.71
C TYR A 22 27.79 3.91 3.32
N ASP A 23 29.11 3.74 3.22
CA ASP A 23 29.82 3.59 1.96
C ASP A 23 29.43 2.29 1.23
N GLU A 24 29.08 1.23 1.96
CA GLU A 24 28.60 -0.01 1.36
C GLU A 24 27.21 0.16 0.74
N LEU A 25 26.29 0.81 1.45
CA LEU A 25 24.97 1.16 0.93
C LEU A 25 25.07 2.04 -0.31
N LYS A 26 25.95 3.05 -0.26
CA LYS A 26 26.22 3.94 -1.37
C LYS A 26 26.79 3.20 -2.57
N SER A 27 27.76 2.31 -2.35
CA SER A 27 28.35 1.48 -3.41
C SER A 27 27.30 0.60 -4.12
N ILE A 28 26.41 -0.03 -3.37
CA ILE A 28 25.33 -0.85 -3.92
C ILE A 28 24.35 0.03 -4.73
N ARG A 29 23.91 1.16 -4.17
CA ARG A 29 23.03 2.11 -4.85
C ARG A 29 23.61 2.57 -6.18
N ASP A 30 24.87 3.02 -6.17
CA ASP A 30 25.53 3.55 -7.35
C ASP A 30 25.72 2.48 -8.41
N TYR A 31 26.04 1.23 -8.00
CA TYR A 31 26.08 0.12 -8.92
C TYR A 31 24.74 -0.15 -9.59
N ILE A 32 23.63 -0.16 -8.84
CA ILE A 32 22.28 -0.41 -9.38
C ILE A 32 21.86 0.72 -10.32
N LEU A 33 22.26 1.96 -10.05
CA LEU A 33 21.97 3.11 -10.92
C LEU A 33 22.67 3.00 -12.27
N GLN A 34 23.93 2.55 -12.28
CA GLN A 34 24.81 2.51 -13.44
C GLN A 34 24.68 1.26 -14.30
N ASN A 35 24.15 0.17 -13.74
CA ASN A 35 24.10 -1.13 -14.39
C ASN A 35 22.67 -1.62 -14.59
N THR A 36 22.52 -2.65 -15.43
CA THR A 36 21.29 -3.42 -15.53
C THR A 36 21.33 -4.53 -14.47
N VAL A 37 20.44 -4.42 -13.49
CA VAL A 37 20.33 -5.36 -12.37
C VAL A 37 18.98 -6.05 -12.41
N SER A 38 18.88 -7.28 -11.91
CA SER A 38 17.58 -7.96 -11.85
C SER A 38 16.61 -7.22 -10.91
N LYS A 39 15.33 -7.28 -11.24
CA LYS A 39 14.27 -6.64 -10.43
C LYS A 39 14.26 -7.19 -8.99
N GLU A 40 14.51 -8.48 -8.86
CA GLU A 40 14.58 -9.20 -7.59
C GLU A 40 15.71 -8.67 -6.70
N ASP A 41 16.90 -8.42 -7.27
CA ASP A 41 18.05 -7.90 -6.53
C ASP A 41 17.83 -6.45 -6.09
N VAL A 42 17.17 -5.63 -6.93
CA VAL A 42 16.78 -4.25 -6.56
C VAL A 42 15.75 -4.26 -5.45
N PHE A 43 14.80 -5.18 -5.49
CA PHE A 43 13.78 -5.30 -4.43
C PHE A 43 14.39 -5.76 -3.11
N LEU A 44 15.42 -6.62 -3.13
CA LEU A 44 16.19 -6.93 -1.93
C LEU A 44 16.92 -5.70 -1.38
N PHE A 45 17.46 -4.84 -2.25
CA PHE A 45 18.07 -3.59 -1.82
C PHE A 45 17.04 -2.67 -1.17
N PHE A 46 15.84 -2.51 -1.74
CA PHE A 46 14.77 -1.74 -1.10
C PHE A 46 14.37 -2.33 0.26
N ASP A 47 14.34 -3.66 0.39
CA ASP A 47 14.07 -4.29 1.67
C ASP A 47 15.14 -3.96 2.72
N LEU A 48 16.43 -3.94 2.33
CA LEU A 48 17.54 -3.51 3.17
C LEU A 48 17.37 -2.07 3.67
N LEU A 49 16.90 -1.14 2.83
CA LEU A 49 16.74 0.27 3.19
C LEU A 49 15.65 0.53 4.24
N HIS A 50 14.75 -0.41 4.46
CA HIS A 50 13.66 -0.24 5.42
C HIS A 50 14.02 -0.64 6.86
N PHE A 51 15.22 -1.10 7.13
CA PHE A 51 15.63 -1.36 8.50
C PHE A 51 15.92 -0.07 9.26
N SER A 52 15.61 -0.05 10.56
CA SER A 52 15.78 1.13 11.41
C SER A 52 17.21 1.65 11.40
N ASN A 53 18.18 0.75 11.50
CA ASN A 53 19.61 1.11 11.48
C ASN A 53 20.01 1.71 10.13
N THR A 54 19.59 1.11 9.02
CA THR A 54 19.83 1.64 7.68
C THR A 54 19.20 3.02 7.50
N SER A 55 17.94 3.19 7.91
CA SER A 55 17.24 4.48 7.83
C SER A 55 17.96 5.57 8.64
N LYS A 56 18.48 5.25 9.83
CA LYS A 56 19.26 6.19 10.64
C LYS A 56 20.53 6.61 9.94
N ILE A 57 21.32 5.66 9.42
CA ILE A 57 22.54 5.92 8.64
C ILE A 57 22.25 6.88 7.48
N LEU A 58 21.15 6.67 6.75
CA LEU A 58 20.77 7.51 5.61
C LEU A 58 20.33 8.92 6.04
N CYS A 59 19.65 9.05 7.19
CA CYS A 59 19.25 10.36 7.73
C CYS A 59 20.44 11.18 8.23
N ASP A 60 21.46 10.53 8.78
CA ASP A 60 22.66 11.17 9.30
C ASP A 60 23.62 11.66 8.18
N HIS A 61 23.37 11.24 6.94
CA HIS A 61 24.13 11.63 5.75
C HIS A 61 23.26 12.46 4.78
N ASN A 62 23.64 12.56 3.51
CA ASN A 62 22.93 13.38 2.52
C ASN A 62 21.55 12.78 2.15
N SER A 63 20.53 13.00 2.99
CA SER A 63 19.18 12.46 2.82
C SER A 63 18.51 12.89 1.52
N ASN A 64 18.77 14.11 1.02
CA ASN A 64 18.20 14.63 -0.24
C ASN A 64 18.75 13.86 -1.45
N GLU A 65 20.05 13.61 -1.48
CA GLU A 65 20.66 12.80 -2.54
C GLU A 65 20.10 11.38 -2.55
N TRP A 66 19.94 10.76 -1.38
CA TRP A 66 19.34 9.45 -1.24
C TRP A 66 17.90 9.43 -1.73
N ALA A 67 17.05 10.35 -1.29
CA ALA A 67 15.67 10.45 -1.72
C ALA A 67 15.55 10.57 -3.25
N PHE A 68 16.38 11.40 -3.86
CA PHE A 68 16.40 11.59 -5.31
C PHE A 68 16.82 10.32 -6.07
N ASN A 69 17.87 9.62 -5.61
CA ASN A 69 18.36 8.42 -6.27
C ASN A 69 17.43 7.23 -6.07
N ILE A 70 16.84 7.10 -4.88
CA ILE A 70 15.84 6.04 -4.62
C ILE A 70 14.57 6.28 -5.43
N SER A 71 14.10 7.53 -5.60
CA SER A 71 12.95 7.81 -6.46
C SER A 71 13.19 7.40 -7.92
N LYS A 72 14.39 7.62 -8.45
CA LYS A 72 14.78 7.11 -9.78
C LYS A 72 14.75 5.60 -9.87
N LEU A 73 15.20 4.89 -8.83
CA LEU A 73 15.17 3.43 -8.81
C LEU A 73 13.74 2.89 -8.70
N ILE A 74 12.89 3.53 -7.87
CA ILE A 74 11.46 3.21 -7.75
C ILE A 74 10.80 3.29 -9.12
N GLU A 75 11.02 4.39 -9.84
CA GLU A 75 10.48 4.59 -11.18
C GLU A 75 11.03 3.57 -12.19
N LYS A 76 12.37 3.45 -12.28
CA LYS A 76 13.05 2.55 -13.23
C LYS A 76 12.60 1.08 -13.09
N TYR A 77 12.37 0.62 -11.86
CA TYR A 77 12.02 -0.77 -11.57
C TYR A 77 10.54 -0.99 -11.27
N ASN A 78 9.73 0.07 -11.34
CA ASN A 78 8.30 0.04 -11.03
C ASN A 78 8.03 -0.60 -9.65
N PHE A 79 8.70 -0.10 -8.63
CA PHE A 79 8.49 -0.51 -7.25
C PHE A 79 7.31 0.26 -6.67
N HIS A 80 6.22 -0.43 -6.38
CA HIS A 80 4.97 0.18 -5.93
C HIS A 80 4.53 -0.35 -4.55
N LEU A 81 3.49 0.23 -3.98
CA LEU A 81 3.00 -0.11 -2.64
C LEU A 81 2.72 -1.60 -2.45
N GLY A 82 2.16 -2.29 -3.45
CA GLY A 82 1.93 -3.72 -3.40
C GLY A 82 3.22 -4.54 -3.23
N GLN A 83 4.31 -4.11 -3.87
CA GLN A 83 5.62 -4.75 -3.68
C GLN A 83 6.14 -4.56 -2.25
N LEU A 84 5.98 -3.35 -1.71
CA LEU A 84 6.36 -3.05 -0.34
C LEU A 84 5.56 -3.90 0.66
N LEU A 85 4.24 -3.96 0.52
CA LEU A 85 3.37 -4.75 1.40
C LEU A 85 3.69 -6.25 1.32
N TYR A 86 3.95 -6.76 0.12
CA TYR A 86 4.39 -8.15 -0.07
C TYR A 86 5.70 -8.45 0.67
N GLN A 87 6.71 -7.57 0.54
CA GLN A 87 7.97 -7.72 1.26
C GLN A 87 7.75 -7.73 2.78
N ARG A 88 6.87 -6.84 3.29
CA ARG A 88 6.52 -6.80 4.72
C ARG A 88 5.82 -8.08 5.17
N ALA A 89 4.92 -8.62 4.35
CA ALA A 89 4.23 -9.87 4.64
C ALA A 89 5.18 -11.07 4.75
N ILE A 90 6.20 -11.13 3.90
CA ILE A 90 7.23 -12.17 3.97
C ILE A 90 8.11 -12.00 5.21
N ARG A 91 8.67 -10.79 5.40
CA ARG A 91 9.67 -10.54 6.45
C ARG A 91 9.09 -10.52 7.86
N TYR A 92 7.92 -9.90 8.02
CA TYR A 92 7.29 -9.70 9.33
C TYR A 92 6.06 -10.58 9.55
N LYS A 93 5.98 -11.66 8.85
CA LYS A 93 4.85 -12.58 8.73
C LYS A 93 3.90 -12.59 9.94
N ASN A 94 4.43 -12.84 11.13
CA ASN A 94 3.67 -13.01 12.37
C ASN A 94 3.64 -11.73 13.24
N LYS A 95 4.30 -10.64 12.82
CA LYS A 95 4.23 -9.36 13.54
C LYS A 95 2.90 -8.67 13.26
N VAL A 96 2.42 -7.94 14.22
CA VAL A 96 1.18 -7.15 14.13
C VAL A 96 1.42 -5.97 13.18
N ALA A 97 0.60 -5.87 12.15
CA ALA A 97 0.57 -4.74 11.21
C ALA A 97 -0.48 -3.70 11.63
N ILE A 98 -1.64 -4.15 12.09
CA ILE A 98 -2.77 -3.29 12.47
C ILE A 98 -3.36 -3.79 13.78
N ASN A 99 -3.61 -2.87 14.72
CA ASN A 99 -4.42 -3.10 15.89
C ASN A 99 -5.81 -2.47 15.66
N ILE A 100 -6.86 -3.26 15.76
CA ILE A 100 -8.24 -2.79 15.77
C ILE A 100 -8.67 -2.70 17.23
N ILE A 101 -9.09 -1.51 17.65
CA ILE A 101 -9.55 -1.25 19.03
C ILE A 101 -11.04 -0.95 18.94
N ASP A 102 -11.86 -1.77 19.59
CA ASP A 102 -13.31 -1.60 19.69
C ASP A 102 -13.72 -1.74 21.16
N GLY A 103 -13.88 -0.62 21.84
CA GLY A 103 -14.02 -0.55 23.28
C GLY A 103 -12.82 -1.19 23.97
N ASP A 104 -13.07 -2.20 24.80
CA ASP A 104 -12.03 -2.97 25.51
C ASP A 104 -11.44 -4.12 24.69
N LYS A 105 -11.96 -4.36 23.49
CA LYS A 105 -11.49 -5.44 22.62
C LYS A 105 -10.36 -4.94 21.72
N LYS A 106 -9.29 -5.74 21.68
CA LYS A 106 -8.16 -5.56 20.77
C LYS A 106 -8.08 -6.75 19.82
N ILE A 107 -8.15 -6.49 18.52
CA ILE A 107 -7.94 -7.50 17.48
C ILE A 107 -6.64 -7.16 16.75
N GLU A 108 -5.73 -8.12 16.70
CA GLU A 108 -4.44 -7.96 16.05
C GLU A 108 -4.45 -8.60 14.67
N ILE A 109 -4.12 -7.79 13.66
CA ILE A 109 -3.96 -8.25 12.27
C ILE A 109 -2.47 -8.29 11.97
N THR A 110 -1.96 -9.47 11.64
CA THR A 110 -0.56 -9.65 11.25
C THR A 110 -0.31 -9.16 9.82
N TYR A 111 0.95 -8.90 9.47
CA TYR A 111 1.33 -8.55 8.08
C TYR A 111 0.91 -9.62 7.08
N ASN A 112 1.05 -10.90 7.43
CA ASN A 112 0.61 -12.00 6.56
C ASN A 112 -0.90 -12.01 6.37
N LYS A 113 -1.69 -11.82 7.44
CA LYS A 113 -3.14 -11.77 7.34
C LYS A 113 -3.61 -10.58 6.50
N LEU A 114 -3.02 -9.40 6.73
CA LEU A 114 -3.30 -8.21 5.94
C LEU A 114 -3.06 -8.45 4.45
N TRP A 115 -1.92 -9.08 4.10
CA TRP A 115 -1.59 -9.38 2.71
C TRP A 115 -2.55 -10.37 2.05
N ILE A 116 -2.95 -11.41 2.79
CA ILE A 116 -3.97 -12.36 2.33
C ILE A 116 -5.30 -11.63 2.05
N ASP A 117 -5.76 -10.80 2.98
CA ASP A 117 -7.01 -10.04 2.80
C ASP A 117 -6.94 -9.09 1.59
N ILE A 118 -5.79 -8.43 1.38
CA ILE A 118 -5.56 -7.57 0.21
C ILE A 118 -5.69 -8.36 -1.10
N ILE A 119 -5.12 -9.58 -1.17
CA ILE A 119 -5.23 -10.45 -2.36
C ILE A 119 -6.68 -10.91 -2.56
N GLU A 120 -7.36 -11.35 -1.50
CA GLU A 120 -8.75 -11.80 -1.56
C GLU A 120 -9.66 -10.69 -2.08
N ILE A 121 -9.52 -9.47 -1.57
CA ILE A 121 -10.27 -8.29 -2.03
C ILE A 121 -9.96 -7.98 -3.50
N ALA A 122 -8.68 -8.01 -3.91
CA ALA A 122 -8.31 -7.74 -5.29
C ALA A 122 -8.94 -8.78 -6.26
N ASN A 123 -8.94 -10.05 -5.86
CA ASN A 123 -9.60 -11.11 -6.63
C ASN A 123 -11.12 -10.90 -6.70
N ALA A 124 -11.75 -10.49 -5.59
CA ALA A 124 -13.17 -10.17 -5.56
C ALA A 124 -13.53 -9.00 -6.49
N LEU A 125 -12.70 -7.94 -6.51
CA LEU A 125 -12.89 -6.82 -7.45
C LEU A 125 -12.78 -7.27 -8.91
N GLN A 126 -11.87 -8.18 -9.22
CA GLN A 126 -11.76 -8.76 -10.56
C GLN A 126 -12.97 -9.65 -10.93
N SER A 127 -13.48 -10.43 -9.97
CA SER A 127 -14.62 -11.34 -10.20
C SER A 127 -15.94 -10.62 -10.50
N ILE A 128 -16.10 -9.39 -10.01
CA ILE A 128 -17.23 -8.51 -10.33
C ILE A 128 -16.94 -7.58 -11.53
N GLU A 129 -15.94 -7.95 -12.34
CA GLU A 129 -15.58 -7.29 -13.59
C GLU A 129 -15.22 -5.79 -13.45
N ILE A 130 -14.71 -5.37 -12.30
CA ILE A 130 -14.20 -4.00 -12.14
C ILE A 130 -12.92 -3.84 -12.95
N ASP A 131 -13.01 -3.09 -14.04
CA ASP A 131 -11.85 -2.70 -14.86
C ASP A 131 -10.98 -1.68 -14.07
N LYS A 132 -9.67 -1.76 -14.24
CA LYS A 132 -8.71 -0.79 -13.69
C LYS A 132 -8.89 0.65 -14.19
N LYS A 133 -9.66 0.85 -15.26
CA LYS A 133 -10.05 2.17 -15.77
C LYS A 133 -11.19 2.80 -14.98
N VAL A 134 -11.98 1.98 -14.32
CA VAL A 134 -13.11 2.40 -13.50
C VAL A 134 -12.62 3.12 -12.26
N ILE A 135 -13.37 4.12 -11.81
CA ILE A 135 -13.10 4.82 -10.57
C ILE A 135 -14.03 4.30 -9.48
N ILE A 136 -13.44 3.80 -8.42
CA ILE A 136 -14.11 3.28 -7.24
C ILE A 136 -14.19 4.40 -6.20
N GLY A 137 -15.39 4.69 -5.70
CA GLY A 137 -15.58 5.52 -4.51
C GLY A 137 -15.63 4.66 -3.25
N ILE A 138 -15.02 5.13 -2.17
CA ILE A 138 -15.16 4.52 -0.85
C ILE A 138 -15.69 5.56 0.13
N LEU A 139 -16.87 5.32 0.68
CA LEU A 139 -17.51 6.14 1.71
C LEU A 139 -17.67 5.28 2.97
N SER A 140 -16.75 5.43 3.90
CA SER A 140 -16.68 4.57 5.08
C SER A 140 -15.96 5.28 6.23
N PRO A 141 -16.29 4.96 7.49
CA PRO A 141 -15.44 5.32 8.62
C PRO A 141 -14.11 4.58 8.53
N ASN A 142 -13.15 4.99 9.37
CA ASN A 142 -11.89 4.29 9.52
C ASN A 142 -12.14 2.92 10.15
N GLN A 143 -12.20 1.89 9.31
CA GLN A 143 -12.36 0.49 9.71
C GLN A 143 -11.44 -0.41 8.90
N TYR A 144 -11.12 -1.59 9.44
CA TYR A 144 -10.16 -2.49 8.82
C TYR A 144 -10.50 -2.88 7.37
N LYS A 145 -11.76 -3.22 7.10
CA LYS A 145 -12.20 -3.62 5.75
C LYS A 145 -12.01 -2.51 4.71
N SER A 146 -12.27 -1.27 5.10
CA SER A 146 -12.06 -0.11 4.21
C SER A 146 -10.58 0.15 3.94
N ALA A 147 -9.74 0.03 4.98
CA ALA A 147 -8.30 0.14 4.82
C ALA A 147 -7.73 -0.99 3.94
N ALA A 148 -8.20 -2.22 4.12
CA ALA A 148 -7.78 -3.35 3.30
C ALA A 148 -8.22 -3.20 1.82
N LEU A 149 -9.43 -2.66 1.57
CA LEU A 149 -9.90 -2.32 0.22
C LEU A 149 -9.05 -1.25 -0.44
N ASP A 150 -8.73 -0.17 0.29
CA ASP A 150 -7.87 0.91 -0.20
C ASP A 150 -6.48 0.37 -0.57
N LEU A 151 -5.87 -0.41 0.33
CA LEU A 151 -4.58 -1.05 0.09
C LEU A 151 -4.62 -2.06 -1.07
N ALA A 152 -5.71 -2.80 -1.24
CA ALA A 152 -5.90 -3.70 -2.38
C ALA A 152 -5.94 -2.91 -3.69
N CYS A 153 -6.72 -1.84 -3.74
CA CYS A 153 -6.80 -0.98 -4.91
C CYS A 153 -5.43 -0.39 -5.27
N LEU A 154 -4.73 0.19 -4.32
CA LEU A 154 -3.40 0.79 -4.53
C LEU A 154 -2.34 -0.26 -4.91
N SER A 155 -2.42 -1.47 -4.34
CA SER A 155 -1.45 -2.55 -4.64
C SER A 155 -1.61 -3.14 -6.03
N PHE A 156 -2.84 -3.24 -6.53
CA PHE A 156 -3.16 -3.89 -7.79
C PHE A 156 -3.57 -2.93 -8.91
N GLY A 157 -3.47 -1.61 -8.67
CA GLY A 157 -3.63 -0.57 -9.69
C GLY A 157 -5.09 -0.25 -10.04
N PHE A 158 -6.02 -0.48 -9.12
CA PHE A 158 -7.37 0.06 -9.23
C PHE A 158 -7.39 1.53 -8.82
N ARG A 159 -8.25 2.33 -9.45
CA ARG A 159 -8.41 3.73 -9.12
C ARG A 159 -9.44 3.88 -8.01
N ILE A 160 -9.04 4.44 -6.88
CA ILE A 160 -9.90 4.62 -5.72
C ILE A 160 -9.91 6.07 -5.26
N ILE A 161 -11.08 6.54 -4.83
CA ILE A 161 -11.28 7.87 -4.24
C ILE A 161 -11.95 7.69 -2.87
N PRO A 162 -11.25 7.95 -1.77
CA PRO A 162 -11.88 8.02 -0.47
C PRO A 162 -12.73 9.30 -0.36
N ILE A 163 -13.98 9.12 0.07
CA ILE A 163 -14.96 10.20 0.20
C ILE A 163 -15.16 10.47 1.70
N PRO A 164 -15.00 11.73 2.16
CA PRO A 164 -15.19 12.05 3.56
C PRO A 164 -16.64 11.88 4.02
N LEU A 165 -16.85 11.20 5.16
CA LEU A 165 -18.19 11.00 5.76
C LEU A 165 -18.89 12.27 6.24
N ASN A 166 -18.15 13.35 6.42
CA ASN A 166 -18.68 14.67 6.80
C ASN A 166 -18.98 15.56 5.60
N SER A 167 -18.98 15.01 4.40
CA SER A 167 -19.37 15.74 3.19
C SER A 167 -20.82 16.17 3.26
N THR A 168 -21.13 17.36 2.76
CA THR A 168 -22.53 17.77 2.50
C THR A 168 -23.11 16.96 1.33
N LYS A 169 -24.43 16.90 1.23
CA LYS A 169 -25.12 16.21 0.13
C LYS A 169 -24.68 16.70 -1.24
N ASP A 170 -24.58 18.02 -1.40
CA ASP A 170 -24.18 18.65 -2.66
C ASP A 170 -22.74 18.33 -3.02
N HIS A 171 -21.84 18.39 -2.03
CA HIS A 171 -20.43 18.07 -2.24
C HIS A 171 -20.24 16.59 -2.56
N PHE A 172 -20.96 15.70 -1.86
CA PHE A 172 -20.94 14.27 -2.14
C PHE A 172 -21.44 13.96 -3.56
N SER A 173 -22.60 14.53 -3.94
CA SER A 173 -23.16 14.38 -5.29
C SER A 173 -22.23 14.93 -6.37
N TYR A 174 -21.59 16.07 -6.11
CA TYR A 174 -20.59 16.66 -6.98
C TYR A 174 -19.38 15.72 -7.18
N MET A 175 -18.83 15.17 -6.10
CA MET A 175 -17.68 14.24 -6.20
C MET A 175 -18.01 12.98 -7.00
N LEU A 176 -19.19 12.39 -6.78
CA LEU A 176 -19.62 11.21 -7.55
C LEU A 176 -19.67 11.48 -9.04
N LYS A 177 -20.19 12.64 -9.43
CA LYS A 177 -20.33 13.05 -10.82
C LYS A 177 -18.99 13.45 -11.45
N GLU A 178 -18.26 14.34 -10.81
CA GLU A 178 -17.02 14.92 -11.34
C GLU A 178 -15.95 13.87 -11.51
N ALA A 179 -15.81 12.96 -10.55
CA ALA A 179 -14.89 11.86 -10.63
C ALA A 179 -15.39 10.69 -11.51
N SER A 180 -16.61 10.75 -12.02
CA SER A 180 -17.22 9.67 -12.81
C SER A 180 -17.16 8.32 -12.08
N ILE A 181 -17.44 8.33 -10.76
CA ILE A 181 -17.47 7.12 -9.95
C ILE A 181 -18.58 6.20 -10.46
N THR A 182 -18.26 4.92 -10.66
CA THR A 182 -19.21 3.91 -11.15
C THR A 182 -19.51 2.82 -10.12
N HIS A 183 -18.61 2.62 -9.16
CA HIS A 183 -18.74 1.68 -8.06
C HIS A 183 -18.52 2.40 -6.75
N LEU A 184 -19.47 2.31 -5.83
CA LEU A 184 -19.41 2.95 -4.53
C LEU A 184 -19.44 1.91 -3.42
N PHE A 185 -18.37 1.83 -2.66
CA PHE A 185 -18.29 0.98 -1.48
C PHE A 185 -18.69 1.75 -0.25
N LEU A 186 -19.74 1.28 0.42
CA LEU A 186 -20.28 1.89 1.63
C LEU A 186 -19.86 1.11 2.88
N GLY A 187 -19.40 1.80 3.91
CA GLY A 187 -19.09 1.23 5.21
C GLY A 187 -19.80 1.97 6.35
N GLY A 188 -20.60 1.24 7.14
CA GLY A 188 -21.26 1.77 8.31
C GLY A 188 -22.49 2.64 8.04
N GLU A 189 -23.25 2.88 9.10
CA GLU A 189 -24.56 3.52 9.05
C GLU A 189 -24.54 4.95 8.50
N LYS A 190 -23.55 5.74 8.89
CA LYS A 190 -23.43 7.14 8.42
C LYS A 190 -23.22 7.23 6.91
N ALA A 191 -22.45 6.28 6.34
CA ALA A 191 -22.25 6.22 4.89
C ALA A 191 -23.57 5.91 4.16
N VAL A 192 -24.31 4.93 4.67
CA VAL A 192 -25.63 4.59 4.12
C VAL A 192 -26.62 5.75 4.24
N GLN A 193 -26.63 6.44 5.39
CA GLN A 193 -27.49 7.63 5.59
C GLN A 193 -27.15 8.75 4.59
N LEU A 194 -25.87 9.04 4.39
CA LEU A 194 -25.45 10.07 3.43
C LEU A 194 -25.80 9.66 2.00
N TRP A 195 -25.57 8.41 1.61
CA TRP A 195 -25.97 7.88 0.31
C TRP A 195 -27.47 8.01 0.07
N ASN A 196 -28.30 7.60 1.04
CA ASN A 196 -29.76 7.69 0.93
C ASN A 196 -30.29 9.13 0.96
N SER A 197 -29.48 10.09 1.34
CA SER A 197 -29.87 11.50 1.44
C SER A 197 -29.74 12.28 0.14
N ILE A 198 -29.07 11.73 -0.87
CA ILE A 198 -28.96 12.33 -2.20
C ILE A 198 -30.03 11.77 -3.14
N GLU A 199 -30.44 12.58 -4.13
CA GLU A 199 -31.31 12.08 -5.19
C GLU A 199 -30.58 11.08 -6.05
N ASN A 200 -31.12 9.86 -6.17
CA ASN A 200 -30.50 8.71 -6.86
C ASN A 200 -30.61 8.83 -8.39
N ASN A 201 -30.06 9.89 -8.95
CA ASN A 201 -29.88 10.04 -10.41
C ASN A 201 -28.59 9.37 -10.92
N HIS A 202 -27.82 8.76 -10.03
CA HIS A 202 -26.54 8.12 -10.36
C HIS A 202 -26.75 6.62 -10.57
N LYS A 203 -26.46 6.13 -11.77
CA LYS A 203 -26.39 4.67 -12.05
C LYS A 203 -25.08 4.13 -11.47
N LEU A 204 -25.03 3.89 -10.15
CA LEU A 204 -23.87 3.36 -9.45
C LEU A 204 -24.12 1.94 -8.99
N ASN A 205 -23.07 1.13 -9.07
CA ASN A 205 -23.03 -0.16 -8.38
C ASN A 205 -22.64 0.11 -6.92
N VAL A 206 -23.59 -0.06 -6.01
CA VAL A 206 -23.39 0.18 -4.57
C VAL A 206 -23.15 -1.14 -3.87
N ILE A 207 -22.03 -1.24 -3.14
CA ILE A 207 -21.56 -2.47 -2.51
C ILE A 207 -21.26 -2.17 -1.03
N ASP A 208 -21.73 -3.03 -0.12
CA ASP A 208 -21.29 -2.97 1.28
C ASP A 208 -19.84 -3.46 1.39
N VAL A 209 -18.97 -2.65 1.96
CA VAL A 209 -17.55 -2.96 2.16
C VAL A 209 -17.33 -4.26 2.96
N ASN A 210 -18.28 -4.64 3.82
CA ASN A 210 -18.22 -5.86 4.60
C ASN A 210 -18.52 -7.13 3.79
N ASN A 211 -19.14 -6.99 2.63
CA ASN A 211 -19.54 -8.11 1.76
C ASN A 211 -18.50 -8.47 0.70
N ILE A 212 -17.36 -7.75 0.66
CA ILE A 212 -16.26 -8.10 -0.23
C ILE A 212 -15.56 -9.36 0.31
N ARG A 213 -15.63 -10.44 -0.45
CA ARG A 213 -14.99 -11.73 -0.17
C ARG A 213 -14.36 -12.30 -1.42
#